data_034269c6616982721b51dd86dbf0416a
#
_entry.id   034269c6616982721b51dd86dbf0416a
#
_cell.length_a   1.000
_cell.length_b   1.000
_cell.length_c   1.000
_cell.angle_alpha   90.00
_cell.angle_beta   90.00
_cell.angle_gamma   90.00
#
_symmetry.space_group_name_H-M   'P 1'
#
loop_
_entity.id
_entity.type
_entity.pdbx_description
1 polymer ?
#
loop_
_entity_poly.entity_id
_entity_poly.type
_entity_poly.pdbx_seq_one_letter_code
_entity_poly.pdbx_strand_id
1 'polypeptide(L)'
;PKSWQVISSLIKIKEASIRQLSIRSGVSYGWTHATIRSLASKGIVSDAGGYIKIADINKLLNGIAWERPFERLFSQEIRISANSPLGLAQEISSICNDQQMPCAFTSFTAGEIYTGYSARHDTAYLYLEKESIAQLAAMFDLPDAGGITVRIYTPDRDVFKDRRMLSADGIWLVSPAQALLDCAGLGYSGRDITQKLVEIYGQL
;
A
#
# COMPACT_ATOMS: atom_id res chain seq x y z
N PRO A 1 2.69 -12.53 6.59
CA PRO A 1 3.57 -13.00 7.68
C PRO A 1 3.42 -12.12 8.91
N LYS A 2 3.54 -12.70 10.12
CA LYS A 2 3.33 -12.00 11.39
C LYS A 2 4.26 -10.79 11.58
N SER A 3 5.51 -10.90 11.16
CA SER A 3 6.48 -9.79 11.24
C SER A 3 6.04 -8.59 10.41
N TRP A 4 5.41 -8.83 9.25
CA TRP A 4 4.86 -7.76 8.42
C TRP A 4 3.73 -6.99 9.14
N GLN A 5 2.83 -7.67 9.83
CA GLN A 5 1.76 -7.03 10.61
C GLN A 5 2.34 -6.12 11.70
N VAL A 6 3.41 -6.57 12.37
CA VAL A 6 4.13 -5.76 13.38
C VAL A 6 4.74 -4.51 12.72
N ILE A 7 5.43 -4.68 11.58
CA ILE A 7 6.07 -3.58 10.85
C ILE A 7 5.03 -2.58 10.34
N SER A 8 3.96 -3.05 9.69
CA SER A 8 2.88 -2.19 9.22
C SER A 8 2.22 -1.40 10.36
N SER A 9 2.00 -2.05 11.52
CA SER A 9 1.48 -1.38 12.71
C SER A 9 2.44 -0.31 13.23
N LEU A 10 3.74 -0.60 13.28
CA LEU A 10 4.74 0.37 13.74
C LEU A 10 4.83 1.58 12.80
N ILE A 11 4.78 1.37 11.48
CA ILE A 11 4.76 2.47 10.51
C ILE A 11 3.54 3.37 10.73
N LYS A 12 2.36 2.78 10.99
CA LYS A 12 1.12 3.54 11.22
C LYS A 12 1.14 4.39 12.48
N ILE A 13 1.64 3.82 13.59
CA ILE A 13 1.59 4.49 14.91
C ILE A 13 2.87 5.23 15.27
N LYS A 14 3.92 5.04 14.47
CA LYS A 14 5.24 5.70 14.55
C LYS A 14 6.03 5.39 15.82
N GLU A 15 5.37 5.29 16.97
CA GLU A 15 5.97 4.99 18.27
C GLU A 15 5.01 4.18 19.13
N ALA A 16 5.48 3.07 19.74
CA ALA A 16 4.70 2.27 20.67
C ALA A 16 5.56 1.34 21.53
N SER A 17 5.04 0.93 22.69
CA SER A 17 5.63 -0.19 23.43
C SER A 17 5.41 -1.52 22.67
N ILE A 18 6.25 -2.52 22.97
CA ILE A 18 6.10 -3.87 22.37
C ILE A 18 4.70 -4.46 22.66
N ARG A 19 4.15 -4.17 23.84
CA ARG A 19 2.80 -4.63 24.21
C ARG A 19 1.73 -3.97 23.34
N GLN A 20 1.81 -2.66 23.12
CA GLN A 20 0.89 -1.94 22.23
C GLN A 20 0.99 -2.45 20.79
N LEU A 21 2.22 -2.69 20.28
CA LEU A 21 2.44 -3.27 18.96
C LEU A 21 1.81 -4.66 18.84
N SER A 22 1.98 -5.51 19.84
CA SER A 22 1.37 -6.85 19.87
C SER A 22 -0.16 -6.78 19.77
N ILE A 23 -0.78 -5.92 20.55
CA ILE A 23 -2.25 -5.73 20.53
C ILE A 23 -2.71 -5.18 19.17
N ARG A 24 -2.06 -4.13 18.68
CA ARG A 24 -2.45 -3.45 17.43
C ARG A 24 -2.23 -4.31 16.19
N SER A 25 -1.18 -5.09 16.17
CA SER A 25 -0.87 -5.98 15.04
C SER A 25 -1.65 -7.31 15.09
N GLY A 26 -2.30 -7.64 16.21
CA GLY A 26 -2.91 -8.95 16.41
C GLY A 26 -1.89 -10.10 16.47
N VAL A 27 -0.62 -9.79 16.75
CA VAL A 27 0.48 -10.75 16.83
C VAL A 27 0.87 -10.99 18.28
N SER A 28 1.16 -12.25 18.65
CA SER A 28 1.55 -12.58 20.03
C SER A 28 2.75 -11.75 20.51
N TYR A 29 2.78 -11.43 21.80
CA TYR A 29 3.87 -10.65 22.41
C TYR A 29 5.26 -11.22 22.11
N GLY A 30 5.44 -12.55 22.25
CA GLY A 30 6.72 -13.21 22.00
C GLY A 30 7.19 -13.04 20.55
N TRP A 31 6.29 -13.16 19.58
CA TRP A 31 6.64 -12.95 18.17
C TRP A 31 6.94 -11.47 17.88
N THR A 32 6.14 -10.57 18.44
CA THR A 32 6.36 -9.13 18.31
C THR A 32 7.71 -8.73 18.88
N HIS A 33 8.05 -9.23 20.09
CA HIS A 33 9.33 -9.00 20.73
C HIS A 33 10.50 -9.53 19.88
N ALA A 34 10.40 -10.75 19.35
CA ALA A 34 11.43 -11.34 18.48
C ALA A 34 11.62 -10.50 17.21
N THR A 35 10.52 -10.04 16.58
CA THR A 35 10.58 -9.18 15.41
C THR A 35 11.28 -7.86 15.72
N ILE A 36 10.91 -7.18 16.79
CA ILE A 36 11.53 -5.91 17.20
C ILE A 36 13.01 -6.10 17.53
N ARG A 37 13.40 -7.16 18.25
CA ARG A 37 14.81 -7.45 18.51
C ARG A 37 15.61 -7.65 17.22
N SER A 38 15.05 -8.37 16.24
CA SER A 38 15.70 -8.54 14.93
C SER A 38 15.87 -7.22 14.20
N LEU A 39 14.88 -6.34 14.25
CA LEU A 39 14.98 -5.00 13.64
C LEU A 39 15.98 -4.10 14.38
N ALA A 40 16.02 -4.18 15.72
CA ALA A 40 16.95 -3.42 16.53
C ALA A 40 18.41 -3.86 16.30
N SER A 41 18.67 -5.17 16.21
CA SER A 41 20.03 -5.69 15.91
C SER A 41 20.55 -5.22 14.53
N LYS A 42 19.63 -4.88 13.62
CA LYS A 42 19.96 -4.32 12.31
C LYS A 42 20.02 -2.77 12.33
N GLY A 43 19.76 -2.12 13.48
CA GLY A 43 19.71 -0.66 13.60
C GLY A 43 18.52 -0.02 12.84
N ILE A 44 17.45 -0.77 12.62
CA ILE A 44 16.25 -0.29 11.91
C ILE A 44 15.29 0.40 12.88
N VAL A 45 15.20 -0.10 14.11
CA VAL A 45 14.40 0.49 15.18
C VAL A 45 15.27 0.81 16.38
N SER A 46 14.88 1.80 17.16
CA SER A 46 15.46 2.14 18.46
C SER A 46 14.44 1.93 19.57
N ASP A 47 14.93 1.63 20.77
CA ASP A 47 14.15 1.59 22.00
C ASP A 47 14.58 2.81 22.86
N ALA A 48 13.64 3.68 23.14
CA ALA A 48 13.82 4.84 23.99
C ALA A 48 12.85 4.76 25.16
N GLY A 49 13.32 4.26 26.30
CA GLY A 49 12.51 4.18 27.52
C GLY A 49 11.31 3.22 27.42
N GLY A 50 11.46 2.12 26.67
CA GLY A 50 10.40 1.12 26.46
C GLY A 50 9.47 1.41 25.29
N TYR A 51 9.72 2.50 24.55
CA TYR A 51 9.01 2.86 23.33
C TYR A 51 9.88 2.61 22.10
N ILE A 52 9.32 1.87 21.18
CA ILE A 52 9.95 1.49 19.91
C ILE A 52 9.61 2.52 18.85
N LYS A 53 10.63 3.04 18.18
CA LYS A 53 10.53 3.96 17.03
C LYS A 53 11.32 3.42 15.86
N ILE A 54 10.90 3.77 14.63
CA ILE A 54 11.72 3.53 13.45
C ILE A 54 12.89 4.53 13.48
N ALA A 55 14.11 4.01 13.54
CA ALA A 55 15.33 4.81 13.54
C ALA A 55 15.82 5.09 12.12
N ASP A 56 15.62 4.13 11.19
CA ASP A 56 16.02 4.23 9.79
C ASP A 56 14.93 3.63 8.90
N ILE A 57 14.05 4.51 8.39
CA ILE A 57 12.95 4.11 7.50
C ILE A 57 13.48 3.58 6.16
N ASN A 58 14.54 4.15 5.61
CA ASN A 58 15.10 3.72 4.34
C ASN A 58 15.67 2.30 4.42
N LYS A 59 16.35 1.99 5.53
CA LYS A 59 16.87 0.65 5.78
C LYS A 59 15.77 -0.38 5.96
N LEU A 60 14.67 0.01 6.62
CA LEU A 60 13.47 -0.84 6.73
C LEU A 60 12.88 -1.12 5.35
N LEU A 61 12.67 -0.10 4.53
CA LEU A 61 12.03 -0.20 3.21
C LEU A 61 12.89 -0.98 2.21
N ASN A 62 14.22 -0.82 2.26
CA ASN A 62 15.15 -1.63 1.47
C ASN A 62 15.02 -3.13 1.80
N GLY A 63 14.90 -3.48 3.09
CA GLY A 63 14.65 -4.87 3.49
C GLY A 63 13.32 -5.41 2.92
N ILE A 64 12.27 -4.59 2.88
CA ILE A 64 10.97 -4.95 2.35
C ILE A 64 11.02 -5.25 0.85
N ALA A 65 11.75 -4.46 0.06
CA ALA A 65 11.92 -4.68 -1.37
C ALA A 65 12.42 -6.10 -1.70
N TRP A 66 13.26 -6.67 -0.85
CA TRP A 66 13.78 -8.01 -1.01
C TRP A 66 12.86 -9.11 -0.46
N GLU A 67 12.30 -8.89 0.73
CA GLU A 67 11.52 -9.93 1.41
C GLU A 67 10.10 -10.07 0.85
N ARG A 68 9.54 -8.98 0.33
CA ARG A 68 8.16 -8.94 -0.20
C ARG A 68 8.07 -8.09 -1.46
N PRO A 69 8.55 -8.59 -2.59
CA PRO A 69 8.33 -7.92 -3.88
C PRO A 69 6.83 -7.75 -4.15
N PHE A 70 6.41 -6.52 -4.44
CA PHE A 70 5.01 -6.18 -4.67
C PHE A 70 4.40 -6.93 -5.86
N GLU A 71 5.20 -7.17 -6.89
CA GLU A 71 4.80 -7.91 -8.10
C GLU A 71 4.34 -9.36 -7.82
N ARG A 72 4.67 -9.94 -6.67
CA ARG A 72 4.14 -11.26 -6.29
C ARG A 72 2.64 -11.27 -6.04
N LEU A 73 2.04 -10.12 -5.82
CA LEU A 73 0.60 -9.96 -5.62
C LEU A 73 -0.14 -9.69 -6.93
N PHE A 74 0.59 -9.48 -8.03
CA PHE A 74 0.00 -9.23 -9.34
C PHE A 74 -0.93 -10.36 -9.74
N SER A 75 -2.14 -10.00 -10.17
CA SER A 75 -3.17 -10.93 -10.58
C SER A 75 -3.49 -10.80 -12.06
N GLN A 76 -3.79 -9.60 -12.52
CA GLN A 76 -4.25 -9.35 -13.88
C GLN A 76 -4.00 -7.90 -14.29
N GLU A 77 -3.90 -7.68 -15.58
CA GLU A 77 -3.87 -6.37 -16.22
C GLU A 77 -5.07 -6.26 -17.15
N ILE A 78 -5.77 -5.13 -17.10
CA ILE A 78 -6.83 -4.78 -18.03
C ILE A 78 -6.57 -3.38 -18.58
N ARG A 79 -7.06 -3.12 -19.80
CA ARG A 79 -7.03 -1.78 -20.39
C ARG A 79 -8.44 -1.24 -20.45
N ILE A 80 -8.61 0.01 -20.04
CA ILE A 80 -9.91 0.66 -19.98
C ILE A 80 -9.81 1.98 -20.74
N SER A 81 -10.81 2.28 -21.56
CA SER A 81 -10.91 3.55 -22.27
C SER A 81 -11.23 4.65 -21.26
N ALA A 82 -10.28 5.54 -21.00
CA ALA A 82 -10.44 6.65 -20.07
C ALA A 82 -9.50 7.81 -20.42
N ASN A 83 -9.86 9.02 -19.99
CA ASN A 83 -9.10 10.25 -20.31
C ASN A 83 -7.86 10.46 -19.42
N SER A 84 -7.89 9.90 -18.20
CA SER A 84 -6.77 10.00 -17.24
C SER A 84 -6.82 8.89 -16.20
N PRO A 85 -5.66 8.49 -15.64
CA PRO A 85 -5.64 7.50 -14.56
C PRO A 85 -6.43 7.95 -13.32
N LEU A 86 -6.42 9.24 -13.00
CA LEU A 86 -7.15 9.80 -11.86
C LEU A 86 -8.67 9.72 -12.07
N GLY A 87 -9.16 10.14 -13.25
CA GLY A 87 -10.58 10.03 -13.60
C GLY A 87 -11.06 8.58 -13.59
N LEU A 88 -10.23 7.67 -14.11
CA LEU A 88 -10.52 6.24 -14.07
C LEU A 88 -10.54 5.71 -12.63
N ALA A 89 -9.64 6.19 -11.76
CA ALA A 89 -9.64 5.78 -10.36
C ALA A 89 -10.90 6.25 -9.62
N GLN A 90 -11.43 7.43 -9.94
CA GLN A 90 -12.71 7.93 -9.42
C GLN A 90 -13.88 7.04 -9.88
N GLU A 91 -13.94 6.74 -11.17
CA GLU A 91 -14.98 5.90 -11.76
C GLU A 91 -14.98 4.48 -11.18
N ILE A 92 -13.82 3.84 -11.12
CA ILE A 92 -13.67 2.51 -10.50
C ILE A 92 -14.08 2.54 -9.03
N SER A 93 -13.68 3.57 -8.28
CA SER A 93 -14.05 3.70 -6.86
C SER A 93 -15.55 3.83 -6.67
N SER A 94 -16.24 4.60 -7.54
CA SER A 94 -17.70 4.73 -7.55
C SER A 94 -18.38 3.40 -7.84
N ILE A 95 -17.99 2.73 -8.92
CA ILE A 95 -18.52 1.42 -9.30
C ILE A 95 -18.34 0.39 -8.17
N CYS A 96 -17.13 0.33 -7.61
CA CYS A 96 -16.84 -0.58 -6.51
C CYS A 96 -17.70 -0.30 -5.27
N ASN A 97 -17.98 0.98 -4.99
CA ASN A 97 -18.86 1.36 -3.90
C ASN A 97 -20.30 0.93 -4.15
N ASP A 98 -20.85 1.19 -5.34
CA ASP A 98 -22.21 0.85 -5.73
C ASP A 98 -22.43 -0.66 -5.74
N GLN A 99 -21.43 -1.42 -6.16
CA GLN A 99 -21.45 -2.89 -6.21
C GLN A 99 -21.01 -3.57 -4.92
N GLN A 100 -20.68 -2.80 -3.87
CA GLN A 100 -20.17 -3.29 -2.59
C GLN A 100 -18.90 -4.17 -2.75
N MET A 101 -18.10 -3.90 -3.76
CA MET A 101 -16.82 -4.56 -3.99
C MET A 101 -15.70 -3.84 -3.23
N PRO A 102 -15.00 -4.49 -2.28
CA PRO A 102 -13.85 -3.88 -1.63
C PRO A 102 -12.75 -3.60 -2.65
N CYS A 103 -12.38 -2.33 -2.80
CA CYS A 103 -11.26 -1.91 -3.64
C CYS A 103 -10.41 -0.84 -2.94
N ALA A 104 -9.15 -0.69 -3.35
CA ALA A 104 -8.31 0.42 -2.91
C ALA A 104 -7.14 0.61 -3.89
N PHE A 105 -6.94 1.83 -4.36
CA PHE A 105 -5.77 2.17 -5.15
C PHE A 105 -4.53 2.19 -4.28
N THR A 106 -3.40 1.77 -4.86
CA THR A 106 -2.14 1.54 -4.15
C THR A 106 -0.93 1.97 -4.97
N SER A 107 0.26 1.71 -4.47
CA SER A 107 1.52 1.88 -5.19
C SER A 107 1.66 3.27 -5.82
N PHE A 108 2.00 3.39 -7.08
CA PHE A 108 2.16 4.67 -7.77
C PHE A 108 0.90 5.54 -7.70
N THR A 109 -0.29 4.97 -7.91
CA THR A 109 -1.54 5.74 -7.86
C THR A 109 -1.77 6.37 -6.49
N ALA A 110 -1.64 5.60 -5.42
CA ALA A 110 -1.77 6.13 -4.06
C ALA A 110 -0.61 7.08 -3.71
N GLY A 111 0.61 6.73 -4.10
CA GLY A 111 1.79 7.56 -3.88
C GLY A 111 1.69 8.93 -4.55
N GLU A 112 1.25 8.97 -5.79
CA GLU A 112 1.00 10.21 -6.54
C GLU A 112 -0.04 11.09 -5.83
N ILE A 113 -1.16 10.51 -5.44
CA ILE A 113 -2.23 11.26 -4.76
C ILE A 113 -1.76 11.78 -3.40
N TYR A 114 -1.00 11.00 -2.62
CA TYR A 114 -0.49 11.43 -1.32
C TYR A 114 0.62 12.49 -1.41
N THR A 115 1.45 12.44 -2.45
CA THR A 115 2.66 13.29 -2.55
C THR A 115 2.53 14.43 -3.55
N GLY A 116 1.56 14.36 -4.48
CA GLY A 116 1.49 15.21 -5.66
C GLY A 116 2.59 14.92 -6.70
N TYR A 117 3.41 13.87 -6.50
CA TYR A 117 4.49 13.50 -7.41
C TYR A 117 3.99 12.51 -8.45
N SER A 118 3.82 12.95 -9.70
CA SER A 118 3.39 12.10 -10.80
C SER A 118 4.55 11.30 -11.37
N ALA A 119 4.45 9.98 -11.26
CA ALA A 119 5.48 9.04 -11.73
C ALA A 119 5.06 8.22 -12.95
N ARG A 120 3.76 8.01 -13.16
CA ARG A 120 3.18 7.19 -14.22
C ARG A 120 1.86 7.78 -14.70
N HIS A 121 1.77 8.08 -15.98
CA HIS A 121 0.61 8.77 -16.57
C HIS A 121 -0.36 7.86 -17.31
N ASP A 122 -0.07 6.57 -17.43
CA ASP A 122 -0.79 5.59 -18.25
C ASP A 122 -1.26 4.36 -17.49
N THR A 123 -0.94 4.27 -16.21
CA THR A 123 -1.17 3.05 -15.41
C THR A 123 -1.75 3.39 -14.04
N ALA A 124 -2.83 2.70 -13.67
CA ALA A 124 -3.41 2.72 -12.33
C ALA A 124 -3.13 1.38 -11.61
N TYR A 125 -2.88 1.44 -10.30
CA TYR A 125 -2.54 0.29 -9.47
C TYR A 125 -3.63 0.07 -8.43
N LEU A 126 -4.32 -1.07 -8.52
CA LEU A 126 -5.54 -1.37 -7.78
C LEU A 126 -5.43 -2.68 -6.99
N TYR A 127 -5.77 -2.66 -5.72
CA TYR A 127 -6.13 -3.85 -4.97
C TYR A 127 -7.60 -4.19 -5.17
N LEU A 128 -7.86 -5.43 -5.54
CA LEU A 128 -9.19 -5.98 -5.69
C LEU A 128 -9.18 -7.45 -5.26
N GLU A 129 -10.27 -7.95 -4.69
CA GLU A 129 -10.42 -9.37 -4.44
C GLU A 129 -10.53 -10.14 -5.77
N LYS A 130 -9.95 -11.34 -5.80
CA LYS A 130 -9.84 -12.13 -7.03
C LYS A 130 -11.22 -12.40 -7.68
N GLU A 131 -12.21 -12.63 -6.85
CA GLU A 131 -13.59 -12.94 -7.26
C GLU A 131 -14.27 -11.73 -7.94
N SER A 132 -13.85 -10.51 -7.61
CA SER A 132 -14.42 -9.27 -8.14
C SER A 132 -13.79 -8.82 -9.47
N ILE A 133 -12.67 -9.41 -9.90
CA ILE A 133 -11.93 -8.94 -11.09
C ILE A 133 -12.78 -9.07 -12.36
N ALA A 134 -13.39 -10.23 -12.58
CA ALA A 134 -14.22 -10.46 -13.75
C ALA A 134 -15.47 -9.56 -13.76
N GLN A 135 -16.06 -9.31 -12.59
CA GLN A 135 -17.20 -8.41 -12.44
C GLN A 135 -16.82 -6.99 -12.79
N LEU A 136 -15.68 -6.49 -12.28
CA LEU A 136 -15.20 -5.14 -12.61
C LEU A 136 -14.91 -5.01 -14.11
N ALA A 137 -14.19 -5.97 -14.70
CA ALA A 137 -13.85 -5.94 -16.12
C ALA A 137 -15.08 -5.90 -17.04
N ALA A 138 -16.17 -6.58 -16.66
CA ALA A 138 -17.41 -6.60 -17.44
C ALA A 138 -18.18 -5.26 -17.43
N MET A 139 -17.80 -4.31 -16.58
CA MET A 139 -18.45 -2.99 -16.47
C MET A 139 -17.81 -1.92 -17.36
N PHE A 140 -16.73 -2.27 -18.05
CA PHE A 140 -15.99 -1.35 -18.90
C PHE A 140 -15.87 -1.85 -20.33
N ASP A 141 -15.85 -0.90 -21.27
CA ASP A 141 -15.42 -1.17 -22.63
C ASP A 141 -13.89 -1.38 -22.62
N LEU A 142 -13.47 -2.57 -22.99
CA LEU A 142 -12.06 -2.94 -23.07
C LEU A 142 -11.56 -2.70 -24.49
N PRO A 143 -10.75 -1.66 -24.75
CA PRO A 143 -10.27 -1.35 -26.08
C PRO A 143 -9.21 -2.36 -26.53
N ASP A 144 -9.19 -2.69 -27.81
CA ASP A 144 -8.14 -3.53 -28.42
C ASP A 144 -6.77 -2.87 -28.40
N ALA A 145 -6.75 -1.52 -28.45
CA ALA A 145 -5.53 -0.73 -28.41
C ALA A 145 -5.77 0.61 -27.70
N GLY A 146 -4.74 1.13 -27.02
CA GLY A 146 -4.82 2.38 -26.25
C GLY A 146 -5.48 2.20 -24.88
N GLY A 147 -5.98 3.32 -24.31
CA GLY A 147 -6.58 3.34 -22.98
C GLY A 147 -5.58 3.39 -21.83
N ILE A 148 -6.11 3.39 -20.63
CA ILE A 148 -5.35 3.38 -19.37
C ILE A 148 -5.18 1.93 -18.91
N THR A 149 -3.97 1.56 -18.59
CA THR A 149 -3.67 0.25 -18.01
C THR A 149 -4.07 0.23 -16.52
N VAL A 150 -4.88 -0.74 -16.11
CA VAL A 150 -5.17 -1.02 -14.70
C VAL A 150 -4.48 -2.31 -14.31
N ARG A 151 -3.48 -2.22 -13.45
CA ARG A 151 -2.80 -3.37 -12.88
C ARG A 151 -3.48 -3.76 -11.57
N ILE A 152 -4.06 -4.95 -11.57
CA ILE A 152 -4.84 -5.46 -10.45
C ILE A 152 -3.98 -6.42 -9.64
N TYR A 153 -3.97 -6.19 -8.34
CA TYR A 153 -3.25 -6.98 -7.34
C TYR A 153 -4.25 -7.60 -6.37
N THR A 154 -4.07 -8.87 -6.06
CA THR A 154 -4.86 -9.53 -5.03
C THR A 154 -4.13 -9.43 -3.70
N PRO A 155 -4.74 -8.82 -2.68
CA PRO A 155 -4.06 -8.61 -1.41
C PRO A 155 -3.88 -9.95 -0.67
N ASP A 156 -2.71 -10.14 -0.05
CA ASP A 156 -2.39 -11.28 0.82
C ASP A 156 -2.83 -11.07 2.29
N ARG A 157 -3.54 -9.97 2.55
CA ARG A 157 -4.08 -9.56 3.85
C ARG A 157 -5.21 -8.57 3.65
N ASP A 158 -5.95 -8.28 4.71
CA ASP A 158 -6.97 -7.25 4.70
C ASP A 158 -6.32 -5.85 4.64
N VAL A 159 -6.23 -5.30 3.41
CA VAL A 159 -5.76 -3.93 3.16
C VAL A 159 -6.93 -2.94 3.14
N PHE A 160 -8.17 -3.46 3.06
CA PHE A 160 -9.37 -2.64 2.91
C PHE A 160 -9.87 -2.07 4.23
N LYS A 161 -9.54 -2.70 5.36
CA LYS A 161 -9.95 -2.24 6.69
C LYS A 161 -9.50 -0.82 7.02
N ASP A 162 -8.30 -0.45 6.59
CA ASP A 162 -7.70 0.85 6.87
C ASP A 162 -7.62 1.75 5.62
N ARG A 163 -8.39 1.39 4.58
CA ARG A 163 -8.48 2.23 3.38
C ARG A 163 -9.09 3.58 3.72
N ARG A 164 -8.73 4.59 2.95
CA ARG A 164 -9.23 5.96 3.11
C ARG A 164 -9.89 6.41 1.82
N MET A 165 -11.03 7.06 1.93
CA MET A 165 -11.60 7.80 0.82
C MET A 165 -11.11 9.24 0.91
N LEU A 166 -10.46 9.73 -0.11
CA LEU A 166 -10.20 11.16 -0.25
C LEU A 166 -11.51 11.84 -0.67
N SER A 167 -12.06 12.61 0.26
CA SER A 167 -13.37 13.26 0.11
C SER A 167 -13.46 14.21 -1.08
N ALA A 168 -12.35 14.82 -1.49
CA ALA A 168 -12.32 15.72 -2.66
C ALA A 168 -12.49 14.98 -3.99
N ASP A 169 -11.96 13.77 -4.09
CA ASP A 169 -11.87 13.02 -5.35
C ASP A 169 -12.71 11.74 -5.37
N GLY A 170 -13.25 11.30 -4.20
CA GLY A 170 -14.05 10.08 -4.10
C GLY A 170 -13.29 8.79 -4.38
N ILE A 171 -11.94 8.81 -4.26
CA ILE A 171 -11.07 7.67 -4.58
C ILE A 171 -10.76 6.87 -3.31
N TRP A 172 -10.95 5.56 -3.36
CA TRP A 172 -10.51 4.66 -2.32
C TRP A 172 -9.00 4.38 -2.42
N LEU A 173 -8.25 4.80 -1.42
CA LEU A 173 -6.81 4.55 -1.30
C LEU A 173 -6.50 3.58 -0.17
N VAL A 174 -5.45 2.80 -0.33
CA VAL A 174 -4.82 2.12 0.82
C VAL A 174 -4.33 3.17 1.82
N SER A 175 -4.13 2.76 3.09
CA SER A 175 -3.53 3.68 4.06
C SER A 175 -2.14 4.16 3.61
N PRO A 176 -1.66 5.35 4.02
CA PRO A 176 -0.33 5.84 3.66
C PRO A 176 0.80 4.87 4.01
N ALA A 177 0.68 4.18 5.14
CA ALA A 177 1.65 3.16 5.54
C ALA A 177 1.67 1.98 4.57
N GLN A 178 0.50 1.55 4.06
CA GLN A 178 0.42 0.49 3.06
C GLN A 178 0.95 0.96 1.70
N ALA A 179 0.63 2.18 1.27
CA ALA A 179 1.17 2.77 0.05
C ALA A 179 2.72 2.81 0.08
N LEU A 180 3.29 3.25 1.20
CA LEU A 180 4.74 3.29 1.40
C LEU A 180 5.38 1.89 1.28
N LEU A 181 4.76 0.89 1.90
CA LEU A 181 5.23 -0.49 1.86
C LEU A 181 5.12 -1.11 0.45
N ASP A 182 4.06 -0.82 -0.27
CA ASP A 182 3.83 -1.34 -1.63
C ASP A 182 4.77 -0.67 -2.64
N CYS A 183 4.98 0.66 -2.54
CA CYS A 183 5.97 1.37 -3.34
C CYS A 183 7.39 0.83 -3.10
N ALA A 184 7.78 0.61 -1.85
CA ALA A 184 9.06 -0.01 -1.52
C ALA A 184 9.18 -1.43 -2.09
N GLY A 185 8.09 -2.20 -2.10
CA GLY A 185 8.01 -3.55 -2.67
C GLY A 185 8.21 -3.61 -4.20
N LEU A 186 8.10 -2.48 -4.90
CA LEU A 186 8.45 -2.36 -6.33
C LEU A 186 9.96 -2.33 -6.58
N GLY A 187 10.78 -2.25 -5.52
CA GLY A 187 12.23 -2.17 -5.64
C GLY A 187 12.69 -0.92 -6.39
N TYR A 188 13.54 -1.11 -7.40
CA TYR A 188 14.12 0.01 -8.15
C TYR A 188 13.06 0.91 -8.81
N SER A 189 12.03 0.32 -9.42
CA SER A 189 10.99 1.10 -10.11
C SER A 189 10.15 1.98 -9.19
N GLY A 190 10.02 1.60 -7.91
CA GLY A 190 9.29 2.36 -6.90
C GLY A 190 10.14 3.34 -6.09
N ARG A 191 11.46 3.47 -6.38
CA ARG A 191 12.39 4.22 -5.55
C ARG A 191 12.00 5.69 -5.36
N ASP A 192 11.70 6.38 -6.45
CA ASP A 192 11.45 7.83 -6.40
C ASP A 192 10.15 8.14 -5.65
N ILE A 193 9.07 7.42 -5.93
CA ILE A 193 7.81 7.60 -5.21
C ILE A 193 7.93 7.19 -3.73
N THR A 194 8.70 6.14 -3.43
CA THR A 194 8.99 5.75 -2.05
C THR A 194 9.72 6.87 -1.31
N GLN A 195 10.73 7.50 -1.94
CA GLN A 195 11.45 8.62 -1.34
C GLN A 195 10.51 9.81 -1.07
N LYS A 196 9.63 10.14 -2.00
CA LYS A 196 8.63 11.20 -1.81
C LYS A 196 7.68 10.90 -0.64
N LEU A 197 7.21 9.67 -0.51
CA LEU A 197 6.40 9.24 0.63
C LEU A 197 7.18 9.32 1.95
N VAL A 198 8.48 8.99 1.95
CA VAL A 198 9.34 9.11 3.14
C VAL A 198 9.49 10.59 3.55
N GLU A 199 9.66 11.52 2.60
CA GLU A 199 9.78 12.96 2.89
C GLU A 199 8.57 13.51 3.66
N ILE A 200 7.36 13.00 3.37
CA ILE A 200 6.13 13.41 4.04
C ILE A 200 5.66 12.44 5.13
N TYR A 201 6.43 11.38 5.41
CA TYR A 201 6.03 10.31 6.35
C TYR A 201 5.60 10.83 7.73
N GLY A 202 6.22 11.91 8.19
CA GLY A 202 5.86 12.58 9.43
C GLY A 202 4.43 13.14 9.44
N GLN A 203 3.87 13.46 8.27
CA GLN A 203 2.57 14.11 8.07
C GLN A 203 1.45 13.13 7.66
N LEU A 204 1.81 11.91 7.22
CA LEU A 204 0.90 10.87 6.71
C LEU A 204 0.04 10.19 7.80
#